data_743d7ebf3423fc61d6037f0ac32d73a4
#
_entry.id   743d7ebf3423fc61d6037f0ac32d73a4
#
_cell.length_a   1.000
_cell.length_b   1.000
_cell.length_c   1.000
_cell.angle_alpha   90.00
_cell.angle_beta   90.00
_cell.angle_gamma   90.00
#
_symmetry.space_group_name_H-M   'P 1'
#
loop_
_entity.id
_entity.type
_entity.pdbx_description
1 polymer ?
#
loop_
_entity_poly.entity_id
_entity_poly.type
_entity_poly.pdbx_seq_one_letter_code
_entity_poly.pdbx_strand_id
1 'polypeptide(L)'
;MINNNPFPINDRWDLMTMKVCKFGGTSVASAQQIKKVAGILKAEPSRKIVVVSAPGKRFENDVKVTDMLIRLSQASLRGEEIENNLSEVIDRYAQIASSLDLGQEIIDIIEMDLRDRLASDKSNPGLFFDQLKASGEDNSAKIVAVYLTSIGLHAEYINPKDAGLLVNDFPQRVQALPESYNRLTALKEKA
;
A
#
# COMPACT_ATOMS: atom_id res chain seq x y z
N MET A 1 5.69 34.75 40.82
CA MET A 1 6.44 33.59 40.33
C MET A 1 6.15 33.46 38.86
N ILE A 2 7.10 33.85 38.02
CA ILE A 2 6.99 33.84 36.58
C ILE A 2 7.39 32.41 36.12
N ASN A 3 6.46 31.73 35.52
CA ASN A 3 6.68 30.38 35.01
C ASN A 3 7.45 30.47 33.67
N ASN A 4 8.79 30.40 33.74
CA ASN A 4 9.68 30.38 32.57
C ASN A 4 9.76 28.96 32.02
N ASN A 5 8.69 28.47 31.39
CA ASN A 5 8.78 27.27 30.56
C ASN A 5 9.01 27.68 29.10
N PRO A 6 10.21 27.46 28.51
CA PRO A 6 10.57 27.94 27.18
C PRO A 6 9.91 27.17 26.02
N PHE A 7 9.08 26.18 26.31
CA PHE A 7 8.36 25.41 25.29
C PHE A 7 6.86 25.55 25.51
N PRO A 8 6.10 26.10 24.54
CA PRO A 8 4.65 26.10 24.62
C PRO A 8 4.16 24.64 24.71
N ILE A 9 3.26 24.40 25.65
CA ILE A 9 2.73 23.07 25.98
C ILE A 9 2.04 22.39 24.77
N ASN A 10 1.62 23.16 23.78
CA ASN A 10 0.90 22.67 22.59
C ASN A 10 1.77 21.84 21.63
N ASP A 11 3.03 22.19 21.40
CA ASP A 11 3.86 21.52 20.38
C ASP A 11 4.34 20.12 20.83
N ARG A 12 4.38 19.86 22.14
CA ARG A 12 4.86 18.60 22.69
C ARG A 12 3.79 17.49 22.67
N TRP A 13 2.51 17.85 22.66
CA TRP A 13 1.40 16.90 22.61
C TRP A 13 1.11 16.43 21.19
N ASP A 14 1.29 17.25 20.17
CA ASP A 14 1.08 16.88 18.77
C ASP A 14 2.09 15.82 18.30
N LEU A 15 3.34 15.89 18.75
CA LEU A 15 4.36 14.88 18.45
C LEU A 15 4.14 13.54 19.21
N MET A 16 3.45 13.57 20.35
CA MET A 16 3.17 12.36 21.17
C MET A 16 1.92 11.60 20.74
N THR A 17 1.10 12.13 19.84
CA THR A 17 -0.20 11.55 19.47
C THR A 17 -0.28 11.00 18.06
N MET A 18 0.81 11.05 17.27
CA MET A 18 0.81 10.47 15.92
C MET A 18 0.48 8.98 15.96
N LYS A 19 -0.54 8.57 15.23
CA LYS A 19 -1.01 7.18 15.15
C LYS A 19 -0.67 6.57 13.80
N VAL A 20 -0.15 5.35 13.84
CA VAL A 20 -0.03 4.46 12.68
C VAL A 20 -1.28 3.59 12.64
N CYS A 21 -1.98 3.60 11.51
CA CYS A 21 -3.18 2.80 11.29
C CYS A 21 -2.91 1.72 10.24
N LYS A 22 -3.24 0.47 10.56
CA LYS A 22 -3.15 -0.65 9.62
C LYS A 22 -4.54 -1.13 9.25
N PHE A 23 -4.81 -1.19 7.93
CA PHE A 23 -6.05 -1.72 7.38
C PHE A 23 -5.79 -3.01 6.62
N GLY A 24 -6.45 -4.09 7.02
CA GLY A 24 -6.30 -5.41 6.38
C GLY A 24 -7.02 -5.48 5.02
N GLY A 25 -6.80 -6.58 4.30
CA GLY A 25 -7.31 -6.75 2.94
C GLY A 25 -8.83 -6.59 2.82
N THR A 26 -9.62 -7.06 3.78
CA THR A 26 -11.09 -6.88 3.80
C THR A 26 -11.49 -5.40 3.95
N SER A 27 -10.68 -4.60 4.63
CA SER A 27 -10.93 -3.16 4.81
C SER A 27 -10.64 -2.33 3.55
N VAL A 28 -9.95 -2.90 2.56
CA VAL A 28 -9.62 -2.26 1.28
C VAL A 28 -10.10 -3.10 0.08
N ALA A 29 -10.97 -4.09 0.33
CA ALA A 29 -11.45 -5.02 -0.69
C ALA A 29 -12.35 -4.37 -1.76
N SER A 30 -12.95 -3.24 -1.48
CA SER A 30 -13.85 -2.52 -2.37
C SER A 30 -13.87 -1.02 -2.08
N ALA A 31 -14.38 -0.24 -3.02
CA ALA A 31 -14.60 1.20 -2.85
C ALA A 31 -15.40 1.52 -1.59
N GLN A 32 -16.45 0.75 -1.29
CA GLN A 32 -17.26 0.97 -0.09
C GLN A 32 -16.43 0.84 1.19
N GLN A 33 -15.52 -0.13 1.24
CA GLN A 33 -14.65 -0.32 2.40
C GLN A 33 -13.60 0.79 2.50
N ILE A 34 -13.02 1.21 1.36
CA ILE A 34 -12.06 2.33 1.32
C ILE A 34 -12.74 3.64 1.76
N LYS A 35 -14.00 3.89 1.37
CA LYS A 35 -14.79 5.03 1.86
C LYS A 35 -14.97 4.99 3.39
N LYS A 36 -15.12 3.82 4.01
CA LYS A 36 -15.14 3.69 5.48
C LYS A 36 -13.78 3.98 6.09
N VAL A 37 -12.69 3.49 5.48
CA VAL A 37 -11.31 3.83 5.91
C VAL A 37 -11.11 5.34 5.92
N ALA A 38 -11.50 6.04 4.85
CA ALA A 38 -11.42 7.49 4.77
C ALA A 38 -12.22 8.20 5.88
N GLY A 39 -13.42 7.72 6.18
CA GLY A 39 -14.23 8.20 7.31
C GLY A 39 -13.51 8.04 8.67
N ILE A 40 -12.87 6.90 8.89
CA ILE A 40 -12.08 6.64 10.09
C ILE A 40 -10.90 7.61 10.19
N LEU A 41 -10.18 7.85 9.09
CA LEU A 41 -9.04 8.76 9.07
C LEU A 41 -9.48 10.21 9.31
N LYS A 42 -10.55 10.63 8.64
CA LYS A 42 -11.12 11.98 8.79
C LYS A 42 -11.59 12.28 10.21
N ALA A 43 -12.10 11.26 10.93
CA ALA A 43 -12.60 11.41 12.29
C ALA A 43 -11.49 11.69 13.32
N GLU A 44 -10.23 11.41 13.00
CA GLU A 44 -9.13 11.62 13.93
C GLU A 44 -7.82 12.02 13.20
N PRO A 45 -7.50 13.31 13.15
CA PRO A 45 -6.33 13.85 12.41
C PRO A 45 -4.97 13.32 12.89
N SER A 46 -4.88 12.75 14.09
CA SER A 46 -3.65 12.13 14.60
C SER A 46 -3.26 10.84 13.86
N ARG A 47 -4.15 10.26 13.05
CA ARG A 47 -3.90 9.07 12.21
C ARG A 47 -3.16 9.49 10.93
N LYS A 48 -1.86 9.67 11.07
CA LYS A 48 -0.99 10.26 10.03
C LYS A 48 -0.35 9.23 9.11
N ILE A 49 -0.02 8.06 9.62
CA ILE A 49 0.61 7.00 8.84
C ILE A 49 -0.40 5.87 8.63
N VAL A 50 -0.65 5.56 7.36
CA VAL A 50 -1.64 4.55 6.97
C VAL A 50 -0.93 3.41 6.23
N VAL A 51 -1.10 2.20 6.73
CA VAL A 51 -0.56 0.97 6.13
C VAL A 51 -1.74 0.12 5.66
N VAL A 52 -1.74 -0.26 4.40
CA VAL A 52 -2.80 -1.08 3.81
C VAL A 52 -2.27 -2.42 3.33
N SER A 53 -3.14 -3.42 3.26
CA SER A 53 -2.87 -4.70 2.60
C SER A 53 -3.36 -4.68 1.15
N ALA A 54 -3.00 -5.68 0.37
CA ALA A 54 -3.65 -5.97 -0.91
C ALA A 54 -5.17 -6.15 -0.72
N PRO A 55 -6.01 -5.80 -1.72
CA PRO A 55 -7.46 -5.97 -1.64
C PRO A 55 -7.86 -7.42 -1.41
N GLY A 56 -8.60 -7.65 -0.33
CA GLY A 56 -9.09 -8.96 0.06
C GLY A 56 -10.35 -9.38 -0.69
N LYS A 57 -11.04 -10.38 -0.15
CA LYS A 57 -12.34 -10.83 -0.66
C LYS A 57 -13.43 -9.80 -0.40
N ARG A 58 -14.30 -9.59 -1.38
CA ARG A 58 -15.52 -8.75 -1.28
C ARG A 58 -16.69 -9.54 -0.72
N PHE A 59 -16.71 -10.86 -0.99
CA PHE A 59 -17.74 -11.84 -0.57
C PHE A 59 -17.07 -13.22 -0.41
N GLU A 60 -17.79 -14.20 0.09
CA GLU A 60 -17.25 -15.50 0.50
C GLU A 60 -16.49 -16.25 -0.61
N ASN A 61 -17.04 -16.31 -1.81
CA ASN A 61 -16.42 -17.02 -2.96
C ASN A 61 -15.53 -16.14 -3.83
N ASP A 62 -15.19 -14.92 -3.39
CA ASP A 62 -14.32 -14.02 -4.13
C ASP A 62 -12.84 -14.44 -4.01
N VAL A 63 -12.01 -13.96 -4.94
CA VAL A 63 -10.56 -14.20 -4.96
C VAL A 63 -9.84 -12.96 -4.42
N LYS A 64 -8.85 -13.14 -3.57
CA LYS A 64 -7.99 -12.04 -3.10
C LYS A 64 -7.03 -11.61 -4.21
N VAL A 65 -6.67 -10.34 -4.25
CA VAL A 65 -5.63 -9.85 -5.17
C VAL A 65 -4.30 -10.60 -4.96
N THR A 66 -3.94 -10.90 -3.72
CA THR A 66 -2.73 -11.70 -3.43
C THR A 66 -2.76 -13.06 -4.12
N ASP A 67 -3.92 -13.75 -4.12
CA ASP A 67 -4.05 -15.06 -4.78
C ASP A 67 -4.00 -14.94 -6.31
N MET A 68 -4.54 -13.85 -6.89
CA MET A 68 -4.42 -13.53 -8.32
C MET A 68 -2.95 -13.29 -8.71
N LEU A 69 -2.21 -12.51 -7.93
CA LEU A 69 -0.78 -12.23 -8.14
C LEU A 69 0.09 -13.49 -8.01
N ILE A 70 -0.25 -14.39 -7.08
CA ILE A 70 0.40 -15.70 -6.97
C ILE A 70 0.22 -16.52 -8.25
N ARG A 71 -1.00 -16.60 -8.77
CA ARG A 71 -1.27 -17.32 -10.05
C ARG A 71 -0.54 -16.68 -11.21
N LEU A 72 -0.55 -15.35 -11.31
CA LEU A 72 0.16 -14.59 -12.33
C LEU A 72 1.68 -14.85 -12.30
N SER A 73 2.28 -14.81 -11.10
CA SER A 73 3.72 -15.06 -10.94
C SER A 73 4.11 -16.50 -11.32
N GLN A 74 3.30 -17.47 -10.93
CA GLN A 74 3.52 -18.88 -11.27
C GLN A 74 3.40 -19.15 -12.78
N ALA A 75 2.39 -18.58 -13.44
CA ALA A 75 2.24 -18.68 -14.89
C ALA A 75 3.45 -18.05 -15.60
N SER A 76 3.87 -16.87 -15.19
CA SER A 76 5.04 -16.18 -15.75
C SER A 76 6.34 -16.96 -15.58
N LEU A 77 6.56 -17.58 -14.41
CA LEU A 77 7.75 -18.42 -14.16
C LEU A 77 7.75 -19.70 -14.99
N ARG A 78 6.58 -20.25 -15.36
CA ARG A 78 6.46 -21.43 -16.23
C ARG A 78 6.52 -21.09 -17.71
N GLY A 79 6.60 -19.79 -18.07
CA GLY A 79 6.57 -19.34 -19.47
C GLY A 79 5.21 -19.51 -20.15
N GLU A 80 4.14 -19.57 -19.36
CA GLU A 80 2.76 -19.65 -19.87
C GLU A 80 2.26 -18.27 -20.33
N GLU A 81 1.18 -18.27 -21.11
CA GLU A 81 0.46 -17.05 -21.46
C GLU A 81 -0.11 -16.41 -20.18
N ILE A 82 0.10 -15.08 -20.01
CA ILE A 82 -0.19 -14.37 -18.76
C ILE A 82 -1.21 -13.24 -18.89
N GLU A 83 -1.59 -12.84 -20.11
CA GLU A 83 -2.42 -11.64 -20.31
C GLU A 83 -3.79 -11.78 -19.64
N ASN A 84 -4.40 -12.95 -19.61
CA ASN A 84 -5.66 -13.17 -18.92
C ASN A 84 -5.50 -12.99 -17.39
N ASN A 85 -4.44 -13.55 -16.82
CA ASN A 85 -4.17 -13.42 -15.38
C ASN A 85 -3.82 -11.97 -14.99
N LEU A 86 -3.09 -11.26 -15.85
CA LEU A 86 -2.76 -9.85 -15.67
C LEU A 86 -4.01 -8.98 -15.74
N SER A 87 -4.85 -9.21 -16.76
CA SER A 87 -6.12 -8.51 -16.95
C SER A 87 -7.04 -8.66 -15.73
N GLU A 88 -7.17 -9.88 -15.17
CA GLU A 88 -7.95 -10.11 -13.94
C GLU A 88 -7.48 -9.21 -12.77
N VAL A 89 -6.18 -9.03 -12.60
CA VAL A 89 -5.63 -8.16 -11.55
C VAL A 89 -5.94 -6.70 -11.83
N ILE A 90 -5.70 -6.24 -13.08
CA ILE A 90 -5.96 -4.86 -13.50
C ILE A 90 -7.46 -4.54 -13.36
N ASP A 91 -8.34 -5.42 -13.84
CA ASP A 91 -9.79 -5.25 -13.75
C ASP A 91 -10.27 -5.12 -12.30
N ARG A 92 -9.63 -5.85 -11.37
CA ARG A 92 -9.94 -5.73 -9.95
C ARG A 92 -9.65 -4.34 -9.41
N TYR A 93 -8.51 -3.75 -9.77
CA TYR A 93 -8.17 -2.38 -9.39
C TYR A 93 -9.01 -1.35 -10.13
N ALA A 94 -9.31 -1.57 -11.42
CA ALA A 94 -10.17 -0.71 -12.22
C ALA A 94 -11.59 -0.60 -11.63
N GLN A 95 -12.17 -1.72 -11.18
CA GLN A 95 -13.46 -1.74 -10.50
C GLN A 95 -13.45 -0.91 -9.21
N ILE A 96 -12.38 -1.02 -8.41
CA ILE A 96 -12.22 -0.24 -7.18
C ILE A 96 -12.09 1.25 -7.52
N ALA A 97 -11.20 1.61 -8.46
CA ALA A 97 -10.93 2.99 -8.84
C ALA A 97 -12.17 3.68 -9.45
N SER A 98 -12.85 3.02 -10.39
CA SER A 98 -14.09 3.52 -10.99
C SER A 98 -15.19 3.76 -9.94
N SER A 99 -15.35 2.84 -8.97
CA SER A 99 -16.32 2.99 -7.87
C SER A 99 -15.92 4.04 -6.83
N LEU A 100 -14.69 4.55 -6.88
CA LEU A 100 -14.17 5.69 -6.11
C LEU A 100 -14.16 6.99 -6.92
N ASP A 101 -14.69 6.99 -8.14
CA ASP A 101 -14.69 8.12 -9.07
C ASP A 101 -13.27 8.61 -9.42
N LEU A 102 -12.30 7.70 -9.48
CA LEU A 102 -10.92 7.99 -9.88
C LEU A 102 -10.75 7.84 -11.40
N GLY A 103 -9.87 8.67 -11.98
CA GLY A 103 -9.54 8.66 -13.41
C GLY A 103 -8.76 7.41 -13.84
N GLN A 104 -8.62 7.25 -15.16
CA GLN A 104 -7.88 6.14 -15.78
C GLN A 104 -6.39 6.15 -15.42
N GLU A 105 -5.81 7.32 -15.14
CA GLU A 105 -4.38 7.51 -14.86
C GLU A 105 -3.84 6.59 -13.75
N ILE A 106 -4.62 6.37 -12.69
CA ILE A 106 -4.18 5.47 -11.61
C ILE A 106 -4.11 4.01 -12.07
N ILE A 107 -4.97 3.61 -13.00
CA ILE A 107 -4.97 2.25 -13.56
C ILE A 107 -3.79 2.07 -14.51
N ASP A 108 -3.49 3.08 -15.32
CA ASP A 108 -2.32 3.07 -16.21
C ASP A 108 -1.01 2.93 -15.41
N ILE A 109 -0.91 3.62 -14.25
CA ILE A 109 0.22 3.51 -13.33
C ILE A 109 0.32 2.08 -12.76
N ILE A 110 -0.80 1.48 -12.36
CA ILE A 110 -0.84 0.11 -11.81
C ILE A 110 -0.48 -0.92 -12.88
N GLU A 111 -1.01 -0.78 -14.09
CA GLU A 111 -0.68 -1.68 -15.19
C GLU A 111 0.82 -1.60 -15.53
N MET A 112 1.38 -0.40 -15.63
CA MET A 112 2.79 -0.20 -15.87
C MET A 112 3.65 -0.85 -14.78
N ASP A 113 3.34 -0.64 -13.49
CA ASP A 113 4.04 -1.28 -12.36
C ASP A 113 4.01 -2.81 -12.45
N LEU A 114 2.86 -3.39 -12.79
CA LEU A 114 2.72 -4.84 -12.93
C LEU A 114 3.53 -5.38 -14.12
N ARG A 115 3.48 -4.71 -15.26
CA ARG A 115 4.25 -5.10 -16.47
C ARG A 115 5.75 -4.97 -16.24
N ASP A 116 6.21 -3.92 -15.58
CA ASP A 116 7.63 -3.73 -15.24
C ASP A 116 8.14 -4.85 -14.31
N ARG A 117 7.35 -5.22 -13.30
CA ARG A 117 7.68 -6.35 -12.41
C ARG A 117 7.68 -7.69 -13.16
N LEU A 118 6.75 -7.91 -14.09
CA LEU A 118 6.71 -9.12 -14.91
C LEU A 118 7.89 -9.23 -15.87
N ALA A 119 8.44 -8.08 -16.32
CA ALA A 119 9.63 -8.00 -17.15
C ALA A 119 10.95 -8.11 -16.37
N SER A 120 10.90 -8.09 -15.03
CA SER A 120 12.10 -8.15 -14.20
C SER A 120 12.83 -9.50 -14.29
N ASP A 121 14.07 -9.54 -13.79
CA ASP A 121 14.90 -10.74 -13.78
C ASP A 121 14.25 -11.89 -13.01
N LYS A 122 14.19 -13.06 -13.65
CA LYS A 122 13.61 -14.31 -13.11
C LYS A 122 14.68 -15.35 -12.71
N SER A 123 15.96 -14.96 -12.74
CA SER A 123 17.07 -15.86 -12.34
C SER A 123 16.96 -16.30 -10.88
N ASN A 124 16.33 -15.47 -10.03
CA ASN A 124 15.90 -15.84 -8.68
C ASN A 124 14.35 -15.90 -8.61
N PRO A 125 13.75 -17.09 -8.85
CA PRO A 125 12.29 -17.23 -8.87
C PRO A 125 11.60 -16.83 -7.57
N GLY A 126 12.27 -17.02 -6.42
CA GLY A 126 11.71 -16.63 -5.11
C GLY A 126 11.61 -15.13 -4.96
N LEU A 127 12.64 -14.39 -5.35
CA LEU A 127 12.65 -12.93 -5.34
C LEU A 127 11.60 -12.36 -6.32
N PHE A 128 11.55 -12.87 -7.54
CA PHE A 128 10.53 -12.49 -8.53
C PHE A 128 9.12 -12.67 -7.99
N PHE A 129 8.85 -13.85 -7.39
CA PHE A 129 7.57 -14.15 -6.77
C PHE A 129 7.20 -13.15 -5.67
N ASP A 130 8.14 -12.86 -4.76
CA ASP A 130 7.89 -11.93 -3.66
C ASP A 130 7.69 -10.50 -4.15
N GLN A 131 8.44 -10.04 -5.15
CA GLN A 131 8.27 -8.72 -5.75
C GLN A 131 6.92 -8.54 -6.43
N LEU A 132 6.46 -9.56 -7.19
CA LEU A 132 5.15 -9.46 -7.84
C LEU A 132 4.02 -9.54 -6.83
N LYS A 133 4.12 -10.41 -5.82
CA LYS A 133 3.13 -10.51 -4.74
C LYS A 133 3.03 -9.21 -3.94
N ALA A 134 4.16 -8.54 -3.65
CA ALA A 134 4.19 -7.27 -2.91
C ALA A 134 3.55 -6.11 -3.70
N SER A 135 3.39 -6.23 -5.03
CA SER A 135 2.66 -5.21 -5.82
C SER A 135 1.21 -5.06 -5.37
N GLY A 136 0.65 -6.08 -4.73
CA GLY A 136 -0.72 -6.03 -4.22
C GLY A 136 -0.93 -4.96 -3.15
N GLU A 137 -0.04 -4.91 -2.17
CA GLU A 137 -0.03 -3.89 -1.13
C GLU A 137 0.34 -2.52 -1.69
N ASP A 138 1.34 -2.50 -2.56
CA ASP A 138 1.88 -1.29 -3.18
C ASP A 138 0.81 -0.56 -4.00
N ASN A 139 0.14 -1.26 -4.92
CA ASN A 139 -0.91 -0.69 -5.76
C ASN A 139 -2.18 -0.35 -4.98
N SER A 140 -2.50 -1.10 -3.92
CA SER A 140 -3.56 -0.74 -2.98
C SER A 140 -3.28 0.60 -2.30
N ALA A 141 -2.03 0.83 -1.85
CA ALA A 141 -1.62 2.08 -1.23
C ALA A 141 -1.71 3.27 -2.19
N LYS A 142 -1.33 3.09 -3.46
CA LYS A 142 -1.46 4.14 -4.50
C LYS A 142 -2.92 4.56 -4.69
N ILE A 143 -3.85 3.60 -4.85
CA ILE A 143 -5.29 3.90 -4.98
C ILE A 143 -5.82 4.63 -3.75
N VAL A 144 -5.48 4.15 -2.55
CA VAL A 144 -5.94 4.77 -1.30
C VAL A 144 -5.42 6.19 -1.18
N ALA A 145 -4.14 6.46 -1.49
CA ALA A 145 -3.57 7.80 -1.43
C ALA A 145 -4.25 8.76 -2.42
N VAL A 146 -4.45 8.34 -3.68
CA VAL A 146 -5.14 9.14 -4.70
C VAL A 146 -6.59 9.43 -4.27
N TYR A 147 -7.30 8.44 -3.75
CA TYR A 147 -8.66 8.62 -3.27
C TYR A 147 -8.72 9.59 -2.07
N LEU A 148 -7.86 9.42 -1.06
CA LEU A 148 -7.82 10.33 0.08
C LEU A 148 -7.56 11.78 -0.35
N THR A 149 -6.64 11.99 -1.29
CA THR A 149 -6.35 13.31 -1.86
C THR A 149 -7.56 13.88 -2.61
N SER A 150 -8.27 13.07 -3.39
CA SER A 150 -9.45 13.53 -4.16
C SER A 150 -10.61 14.01 -3.27
N ILE A 151 -10.68 13.53 -2.02
CA ILE A 151 -11.70 13.97 -1.04
C ILE A 151 -11.18 15.02 -0.04
N GLY A 152 -10.03 15.65 -0.33
CA GLY A 152 -9.45 16.75 0.44
C GLY A 152 -8.65 16.34 1.69
N LEU A 153 -8.30 15.07 1.84
CA LEU A 153 -7.31 14.61 2.82
C LEU A 153 -5.95 14.60 2.13
N HIS A 154 -5.03 15.49 2.53
CA HIS A 154 -3.68 15.52 1.97
C HIS A 154 -2.96 14.20 2.28
N ALA A 155 -2.88 13.32 1.28
CA ALA A 155 -2.27 12.03 1.39
C ALA A 155 -1.20 11.83 0.30
N GLU A 156 -0.04 11.34 0.70
CA GLU A 156 1.07 10.98 -0.18
C GLU A 156 1.28 9.47 -0.14
N TYR A 157 1.41 8.85 -1.31
CA TYR A 157 1.88 7.48 -1.41
C TYR A 157 3.40 7.45 -1.16
N ILE A 158 3.83 6.60 -0.24
CA ILE A 158 5.25 6.41 0.07
C ILE A 158 5.59 4.94 -0.14
N ASN A 159 6.52 4.67 -1.07
CA ASN A 159 7.06 3.33 -1.23
C ASN A 159 7.94 3.00 0.00
N PRO A 160 7.72 1.86 0.67
CA PRO A 160 8.50 1.48 1.85
C PRO A 160 10.00 1.42 1.61
N LYS A 161 10.45 1.02 0.40
CA LYS A 161 11.86 1.01 0.01
C LYS A 161 12.45 2.43 0.02
N ASP A 162 11.73 3.40 -0.56
CA ASP A 162 12.19 4.79 -0.63
C ASP A 162 12.12 5.46 0.75
N ALA A 163 11.22 5.00 1.61
CA ALA A 163 11.16 5.38 3.02
C ALA A 163 12.30 4.80 3.85
N GLY A 164 13.08 3.87 3.31
CA GLY A 164 14.23 3.27 3.97
C GLY A 164 13.96 1.95 4.67
N LEU A 165 12.83 1.28 4.38
CA LEU A 165 12.62 -0.09 4.84
C LEU A 165 13.61 -1.02 4.12
N LEU A 166 14.50 -1.60 4.89
CA LEU A 166 15.41 -2.64 4.46
C LEU A 166 14.93 -3.99 4.98
N VAL A 167 15.05 -5.00 4.14
CA VAL A 167 14.68 -6.39 4.48
C VAL A 167 15.86 -7.32 4.19
N ASN A 168 15.85 -8.49 4.80
CA ASN A 168 16.84 -9.53 4.53
C ASN A 168 16.60 -10.17 3.15
N ASP A 169 17.62 -10.92 2.67
CA ASP A 169 17.62 -11.57 1.35
C ASP A 169 17.02 -13.00 1.37
N PHE A 170 16.18 -13.32 2.36
CA PHE A 170 15.55 -14.62 2.44
C PHE A 170 14.14 -14.60 1.84
N PRO A 171 13.95 -15.03 0.56
CA PRO A 171 12.64 -15.11 -0.06
C PRO A 171 11.64 -15.89 0.81
N GLN A 172 10.39 -15.46 0.84
CA GLN A 172 9.29 -16.02 1.63
C GLN A 172 9.47 -15.99 3.17
N ARG A 173 10.63 -15.49 3.67
CA ARG A 173 10.91 -15.26 5.09
C ARG A 173 11.46 -13.87 5.33
N VAL A 174 10.87 -12.90 4.67
CA VAL A 174 11.28 -11.49 4.70
C VAL A 174 11.12 -10.93 6.11
N GLN A 175 12.20 -10.34 6.64
CA GLN A 175 12.21 -9.64 7.93
C GLN A 175 12.84 -8.26 7.76
N ALA A 176 12.26 -7.26 8.42
CA ALA A 176 12.84 -5.93 8.44
C ALA A 176 14.19 -5.94 9.19
N LEU A 177 15.20 -5.31 8.59
CA LEU A 177 16.50 -5.14 9.21
C LEU A 177 16.47 -4.02 10.26
N PRO A 178 17.29 -4.10 11.34
CA PRO A 178 17.34 -3.09 12.39
C PRO A 178 17.60 -1.67 11.89
N GLU A 179 18.37 -1.51 10.83
CA GLU A 179 18.69 -0.23 10.19
C GLU A 179 17.46 0.49 9.65
N SER A 180 16.39 -0.25 9.32
CA SER A 180 15.10 0.29 8.88
C SER A 180 14.48 1.23 9.90
N TYR A 181 14.65 0.94 11.19
CA TYR A 181 14.02 1.73 12.26
C TYR A 181 14.51 3.18 12.27
N ASN A 182 15.84 3.38 12.11
CA ASN A 182 16.43 4.72 12.06
C ASN A 182 16.00 5.47 10.81
N ARG A 183 15.96 4.79 9.65
CA ARG A 183 15.56 5.40 8.37
C ARG A 183 14.10 5.80 8.35
N LEU A 184 13.22 4.91 8.83
CA LEU A 184 11.77 5.16 8.89
C LEU A 184 11.40 6.27 9.89
N THR A 185 12.28 6.60 10.85
CA THR A 185 12.04 7.70 11.78
C THR A 185 11.91 9.04 11.04
N ALA A 186 12.56 9.23 9.91
CA ALA A 186 12.42 10.43 9.08
C ALA A 186 11.00 10.64 8.52
N LEU A 187 10.16 9.62 8.47
CA LEU A 187 8.74 9.77 8.08
C LEU A 187 7.95 10.64 9.05
N LYS A 188 8.39 10.74 10.31
CA LYS A 188 7.72 11.61 11.30
C LYS A 188 7.78 13.08 10.91
N GLU A 189 8.84 13.51 10.21
CA GLU A 189 9.04 14.89 9.78
C GLU A 189 8.13 15.25 8.60
N LYS A 190 7.67 14.24 7.83
CA LYS A 190 6.78 14.43 6.67
C LYS A 190 5.30 14.35 7.04
N ALA A 191 4.96 13.73 8.14
CA ALA A 191 3.58 13.49 8.57
C ALA A 191 3.04 14.62 9.45
#